data_602af15fffafff8ae2c41c0032256809
#
_entry.id   602af15fffafff8ae2c41c0032256809
#
_cell.length_a   1.000
_cell.length_b   1.000
_cell.length_c   1.000
_cell.angle_alpha   90.00
_cell.angle_beta   90.00
_cell.angle_gamma   90.00
#
_symmetry.space_group_name_H-M   'P 1'
#
loop_
_entity.id
_entity.type
_entity.pdbx_description
1 polymer ?
#
loop_
_entity_poly.entity_id
_entity_poly.type
_entity_poly.pdbx_seq_one_letter_code
_entity_poly.pdbx_strand_id
1 'polypeptide(L)'
;MKLDSSISAIVTGGASGLGGATVRALRAKGVKVAIFDMNEKTGVPFAAETGAVYCNVNVTNDASVDAGFAQARAANGQERILVNCAGTGNAFKTAGRNKETGEIKSFPIDQFDRIIQINLVGTFRCIAKSAAGMLTLDVLPDGDRGAIVNTASVAAEDGQIGQAAYSASKGGVIGMTLPIARDLSTESIRVNTILPGLFNTPLLAGAPENVKAALAATVLNPK
;
A
#
# COMPACT_ATOMS: atom_id res chain seq x y z
N MET A 1 11.51 -18.19 -0.35
CA MET A 1 10.36 -18.50 -1.25
C MET A 1 10.75 -18.28 -2.69
N LYS A 2 10.67 -19.30 -3.54
CA LYS A 2 10.86 -19.18 -4.99
C LYS A 2 9.59 -18.63 -5.61
N LEU A 3 9.71 -17.63 -6.49
CA LEU A 3 8.59 -17.01 -7.18
C LEU A 3 8.27 -17.76 -8.47
N ASP A 4 7.15 -18.48 -8.51
CA ASP A 4 6.63 -19.20 -9.67
C ASP A 4 5.10 -19.36 -9.59
N SER A 5 4.51 -20.18 -10.47
CA SER A 5 3.06 -20.38 -10.58
C SER A 5 2.40 -21.11 -9.41
N SER A 6 3.19 -21.68 -8.48
CA SER A 6 2.67 -22.28 -7.25
C SER A 6 2.36 -21.24 -6.17
N ILE A 7 2.87 -20.03 -6.32
CA ILE A 7 2.72 -18.93 -5.36
C ILE A 7 1.58 -18.01 -5.75
N SER A 8 0.77 -17.64 -4.75
CA SER A 8 -0.28 -16.63 -4.88
C SER A 8 0.08 -15.38 -4.09
N ALA A 9 -0.25 -14.22 -4.64
CA ALA A 9 0.02 -12.91 -4.06
C ALA A 9 -1.22 -12.00 -4.11
N ILE A 10 -1.35 -11.13 -3.12
CA ILE A 10 -2.31 -10.02 -3.12
C ILE A 10 -1.53 -8.71 -3.10
N VAL A 11 -1.92 -7.76 -3.94
CA VAL A 11 -1.34 -6.41 -4.00
C VAL A 11 -2.46 -5.40 -3.80
N THR A 12 -2.45 -4.68 -2.66
CA THR A 12 -3.41 -3.59 -2.43
C THR A 12 -2.94 -2.33 -3.14
N GLY A 13 -3.88 -1.52 -3.68
CA GLY A 13 -3.52 -0.40 -4.56
C GLY A 13 -2.86 -0.87 -5.85
N GLY A 14 -3.17 -2.10 -6.27
CA GLY A 14 -2.47 -2.80 -7.35
C GLY A 14 -2.85 -2.35 -8.76
N ALA A 15 -3.84 -1.46 -8.92
CA ALA A 15 -4.29 -1.02 -10.25
C ALA A 15 -3.39 0.07 -10.87
N SER A 16 -2.46 0.65 -10.13
CA SER A 16 -1.61 1.75 -10.62
C SER A 16 -0.32 1.93 -9.81
N GLY A 17 0.54 2.83 -10.28
CA GLY A 17 1.74 3.27 -9.55
C GLY A 17 2.66 2.11 -9.13
N LEU A 18 3.16 2.17 -7.89
CA LEU A 18 4.06 1.15 -7.33
C LEU A 18 3.38 -0.21 -7.22
N GLY A 19 2.08 -0.23 -6.82
CA GLY A 19 1.30 -1.46 -6.78
C GLY A 19 1.18 -2.12 -8.15
N GLY A 20 0.85 -1.35 -9.19
CA GLY A 20 0.78 -1.84 -10.56
C GLY A 20 2.12 -2.37 -11.08
N ALA A 21 3.23 -1.68 -10.78
CA ALA A 21 4.57 -2.18 -11.11
C ALA A 21 4.88 -3.51 -10.40
N THR A 22 4.48 -3.62 -9.12
CA THR A 22 4.61 -4.87 -8.34
C THR A 22 3.81 -6.01 -8.95
N VAL A 23 2.56 -5.76 -9.37
CA VAL A 23 1.73 -6.75 -10.07
C VAL A 23 2.44 -7.26 -11.32
N ARG A 24 2.94 -6.36 -12.18
CA ARG A 24 3.69 -6.76 -13.40
C ARG A 24 4.91 -7.60 -13.05
N ALA A 25 5.70 -7.19 -12.07
CA ALA A 25 6.92 -7.90 -11.67
C ALA A 25 6.62 -9.32 -11.14
N LEU A 26 5.59 -9.48 -10.32
CA LEU A 26 5.17 -10.79 -9.80
C LEU A 26 4.61 -11.67 -10.92
N ARG A 27 3.76 -11.12 -11.79
CA ARG A 27 3.23 -11.83 -12.95
C ARG A 27 4.31 -12.31 -13.91
N ALA A 28 5.34 -11.48 -14.16
CA ALA A 28 6.49 -11.87 -14.97
C ALA A 28 7.30 -13.05 -14.40
N LYS A 29 7.17 -13.31 -13.08
CA LYS A 29 7.73 -14.50 -12.41
C LYS A 29 6.76 -15.69 -12.40
N GLY A 30 5.58 -15.56 -12.99
CA GLY A 30 4.55 -16.61 -13.00
C GLY A 30 3.64 -16.64 -11.77
N VAL A 31 3.85 -15.77 -10.76
CA VAL A 31 3.04 -15.71 -9.54
C VAL A 31 1.58 -15.40 -9.90
N LYS A 32 0.63 -16.08 -9.27
CA LYS A 32 -0.80 -15.77 -9.39
C LYS A 32 -1.09 -14.52 -8.54
N VAL A 33 -1.57 -13.44 -9.15
CA VAL A 33 -1.76 -12.16 -8.47
C VAL A 33 -3.22 -11.77 -8.43
N ALA A 34 -3.70 -11.34 -7.26
CA ALA A 34 -4.95 -10.60 -7.10
C ALA A 34 -4.66 -9.13 -6.80
N ILE A 35 -5.38 -8.25 -7.47
CA ILE A 35 -5.33 -6.80 -7.33
C ILE A 35 -6.47 -6.37 -6.42
N PHE A 36 -6.16 -5.74 -5.27
CA PHE A 36 -7.15 -5.08 -4.42
C PHE A 36 -7.11 -3.57 -4.71
N ASP A 37 -8.14 -3.05 -5.34
CA ASP A 37 -8.24 -1.63 -5.66
C ASP A 37 -9.71 -1.20 -5.76
N MET A 38 -10.00 0.06 -5.44
CA MET A 38 -11.36 0.61 -5.57
C MET A 38 -11.66 1.13 -6.97
N ASN A 39 -10.65 1.35 -7.79
CA ASN A 39 -10.79 1.96 -9.11
C ASN A 39 -11.01 0.90 -10.19
N GLU A 40 -12.26 0.54 -10.42
CA GLU A 40 -12.64 -0.42 -11.45
C GLU A 40 -12.23 0.02 -12.87
N LYS A 41 -12.30 1.34 -13.15
CA LYS A 41 -12.00 1.87 -14.48
C LYS A 41 -10.56 1.59 -14.91
N THR A 42 -9.63 1.58 -13.97
CA THR A 42 -8.23 1.24 -14.23
C THR A 42 -7.92 -0.22 -13.88
N GLY A 43 -8.50 -0.74 -12.81
CA GLY A 43 -8.18 -2.07 -12.28
C GLY A 43 -8.63 -3.22 -13.18
N VAL A 44 -9.84 -3.16 -13.74
CA VAL A 44 -10.36 -4.23 -14.61
C VAL A 44 -9.55 -4.37 -15.90
N PRO A 45 -9.28 -3.30 -16.70
CA PRO A 45 -8.43 -3.42 -17.88
C PRO A 45 -7.00 -3.84 -17.54
N PHE A 46 -6.44 -3.34 -16.43
CA PHE A 46 -5.09 -3.67 -15.99
C PHE A 46 -4.97 -5.15 -15.57
N ALA A 47 -5.97 -5.68 -14.90
CA ALA A 47 -6.03 -7.09 -14.55
C ALA A 47 -6.10 -7.98 -15.79
N ALA A 48 -6.92 -7.60 -16.80
CA ALA A 48 -7.00 -8.31 -18.08
C ALA A 48 -5.66 -8.30 -18.82
N GLU A 49 -4.98 -7.15 -18.86
CA GLU A 49 -3.66 -7.00 -19.49
C GLU A 49 -2.59 -7.87 -18.82
N THR A 50 -2.59 -7.92 -17.50
CA THR A 50 -1.54 -8.62 -16.73
C THR A 50 -1.87 -10.09 -16.45
N GLY A 51 -3.09 -10.53 -16.72
CA GLY A 51 -3.59 -11.86 -16.33
C GLY A 51 -3.76 -11.99 -14.80
N ALA A 52 -3.91 -10.89 -14.08
CA ALA A 52 -4.23 -10.87 -12.67
C ALA A 52 -5.76 -10.95 -12.43
N VAL A 53 -6.16 -11.22 -11.20
CA VAL A 53 -7.57 -11.17 -10.77
C VAL A 53 -7.86 -9.81 -10.15
N TYR A 54 -8.87 -9.10 -10.64
CA TYR A 54 -9.31 -7.86 -10.02
C TYR A 54 -10.36 -8.13 -8.93
N CYS A 55 -10.16 -7.54 -7.76
CA CYS A 55 -11.10 -7.52 -6.65
C CYS A 55 -11.36 -6.06 -6.26
N ASN A 56 -12.63 -5.62 -6.32
CA ASN A 56 -13.00 -4.28 -5.86
C ASN A 56 -12.96 -4.25 -4.34
N VAL A 57 -11.94 -3.63 -3.76
CA VAL A 57 -11.69 -3.63 -2.31
C VAL A 57 -11.44 -2.24 -1.79
N ASN A 58 -12.26 -1.84 -0.82
CA ASN A 58 -12.02 -0.69 0.03
C ASN A 58 -11.32 -1.15 1.33
N VAL A 59 -10.04 -0.84 1.48
CA VAL A 59 -9.22 -1.23 2.63
C VAL A 59 -9.69 -0.64 3.97
N THR A 60 -10.58 0.38 3.94
CA THR A 60 -11.16 0.97 5.15
C THR A 60 -12.40 0.24 5.67
N ASN A 61 -12.90 -0.76 4.92
CA ASN A 61 -14.11 -1.49 5.24
C ASN A 61 -13.83 -2.99 5.41
N ASP A 62 -14.13 -3.55 6.59
CA ASP A 62 -13.85 -4.95 6.91
C ASP A 62 -14.55 -5.94 5.98
N ALA A 63 -15.85 -5.74 5.73
CA ALA A 63 -16.62 -6.63 4.87
C ALA A 63 -16.11 -6.61 3.42
N SER A 64 -15.70 -5.42 2.91
CA SER A 64 -15.09 -5.30 1.59
C SER A 64 -13.77 -6.05 1.51
N VAL A 65 -12.94 -5.96 2.54
CA VAL A 65 -11.64 -6.67 2.59
C VAL A 65 -11.87 -8.18 2.69
N ASP A 66 -12.82 -8.64 3.53
CA ASP A 66 -13.16 -10.07 3.64
C ASP A 66 -13.66 -10.64 2.31
N ALA A 67 -14.55 -9.94 1.62
CA ALA A 67 -15.04 -10.34 0.29
C ALA A 67 -13.90 -10.41 -0.74
N GLY A 68 -12.97 -9.43 -0.70
CA GLY A 68 -11.80 -9.41 -1.57
C GLY A 68 -10.89 -10.62 -1.34
N PHE A 69 -10.56 -10.93 -0.08
CA PHE A 69 -9.78 -12.13 0.26
C PHE A 69 -10.47 -13.42 -0.19
N ALA A 70 -11.77 -13.55 0.05
CA ALA A 70 -12.55 -14.71 -0.39
C ALA A 70 -12.50 -14.89 -1.92
N GLN A 71 -12.71 -13.80 -2.68
CA GLN A 71 -12.63 -13.80 -4.14
C GLN A 71 -11.22 -14.16 -4.65
N ALA A 72 -10.18 -13.54 -4.07
CA ALA A 72 -8.80 -13.78 -4.46
C ALA A 72 -8.39 -15.24 -4.21
N ARG A 73 -8.76 -15.79 -3.04
CA ARG A 73 -8.45 -17.17 -2.64
C ARG A 73 -9.22 -18.20 -3.48
N ALA A 74 -10.46 -17.92 -3.84
CA ALA A 74 -11.23 -18.77 -4.73
C ALA A 74 -10.60 -18.89 -6.14
N ALA A 75 -10.00 -17.79 -6.63
CA ALA A 75 -9.38 -17.74 -7.95
C ALA A 75 -7.95 -18.30 -7.99
N ASN A 76 -7.13 -17.95 -6.99
CA ASN A 76 -5.68 -18.15 -6.99
C ASN A 76 -5.16 -19.14 -5.93
N GLY A 77 -6.01 -19.58 -5.00
CA GLY A 77 -5.60 -20.26 -3.79
C GLY A 77 -5.14 -19.29 -2.68
N GLN A 78 -4.83 -19.81 -1.50
CA GLN A 78 -4.38 -19.03 -0.36
C GLN A 78 -3.07 -18.29 -0.71
N GLU A 79 -3.03 -16.99 -0.46
CA GLU A 79 -1.84 -16.17 -0.73
C GLU A 79 -0.72 -16.49 0.26
N ARG A 80 0.52 -16.43 -0.26
CA ARG A 80 1.78 -16.44 0.51
C ARG A 80 2.48 -15.08 0.50
N ILE A 81 2.00 -14.16 -0.34
CA ILE A 81 2.59 -12.83 -0.47
C ILE A 81 1.48 -11.79 -0.32
N LEU A 82 1.70 -10.81 0.54
CA LEU A 82 0.90 -9.59 0.61
C LEU A 82 1.81 -8.38 0.37
N VAL A 83 1.45 -7.53 -0.58
CA VAL A 83 2.13 -6.25 -0.79
C VAL A 83 1.13 -5.12 -0.60
N ASN A 84 1.32 -4.31 0.43
CA ASN A 84 0.45 -3.19 0.76
C ASN A 84 0.95 -1.92 0.09
N CYS A 85 0.30 -1.54 -1.04
CA CYS A 85 0.54 -0.29 -1.76
C CYS A 85 -0.67 0.66 -1.75
N ALA A 86 -1.83 0.22 -1.23
CA ALA A 86 -2.98 1.09 -1.12
C ALA A 86 -2.66 2.28 -0.20
N GLY A 87 -2.94 3.48 -0.68
CA GLY A 87 -2.66 4.68 0.08
C GLY A 87 -3.10 5.93 -0.64
N THR A 88 -3.22 7.00 0.13
CA THR A 88 -3.57 8.33 -0.37
C THR A 88 -2.79 9.39 0.40
N GLY A 89 -2.76 10.59 -0.12
CA GLY A 89 -2.14 11.75 0.51
C GLY A 89 -3.04 12.97 0.45
N ASN A 90 -2.74 13.95 1.27
CA ASN A 90 -3.28 15.30 1.21
C ASN A 90 -2.19 16.30 1.61
N ALA A 91 -2.44 17.57 1.37
CA ALA A 91 -1.53 18.66 1.72
C ALA A 91 -2.32 19.78 2.41
N PHE A 92 -2.51 19.65 3.72
CA PHE A 92 -3.12 20.68 4.55
C PHE A 92 -2.13 21.12 5.66
N LYS A 93 -1.89 22.42 5.77
CA LYS A 93 -1.12 22.93 6.91
C LYS A 93 -1.86 22.70 8.22
N THR A 94 -1.13 22.45 9.31
CA THR A 94 -1.68 22.32 10.67
C THR A 94 -2.58 23.52 11.03
N ALA A 95 -2.14 24.71 10.67
CA ALA A 95 -2.95 25.92 10.65
C ALA A 95 -2.41 26.84 9.55
N GLY A 96 -3.27 27.68 8.99
CA GLY A 96 -2.86 28.59 7.94
C GLY A 96 -3.75 29.83 7.84
N ARG A 97 -3.17 30.88 7.28
CA ARG A 97 -3.89 32.12 6.94
C ARG A 97 -4.09 32.19 5.42
N ASN A 98 -5.31 32.38 4.97
CA ASN A 98 -5.58 32.71 3.58
C ASN A 98 -4.95 34.07 3.27
N LYS A 99 -4.13 34.15 2.24
CA LYS A 99 -3.41 35.38 1.88
C LYS A 99 -4.31 36.48 1.35
N GLU A 100 -5.45 36.13 0.75
CA GLU A 100 -6.39 37.08 0.13
C GLU A 100 -7.42 37.57 1.14
N THR A 101 -8.01 36.68 1.93
CA THR A 101 -9.11 36.98 2.84
C THR A 101 -8.65 37.24 4.28
N GLY A 102 -7.43 36.86 4.64
CA GLY A 102 -6.92 36.91 6.02
C GLY A 102 -7.50 35.84 6.95
N GLU A 103 -8.42 35.01 6.48
CA GLU A 103 -9.09 33.98 7.28
C GLU A 103 -8.08 32.95 7.79
N ILE A 104 -8.20 32.58 9.06
CA ILE A 104 -7.37 31.53 9.69
C ILE A 104 -8.16 30.24 9.72
N LYS A 105 -7.54 29.15 9.23
CA LYS A 105 -8.12 27.80 9.24
C LYS A 105 -7.17 26.83 9.91
N SER A 106 -7.72 25.94 10.74
CA SER A 106 -7.02 24.75 11.25
C SER A 106 -7.09 23.61 10.23
N PHE A 107 -6.25 22.61 10.41
CA PHE A 107 -6.31 21.35 9.66
C PHE A 107 -7.70 20.70 9.83
N PRO A 108 -8.37 20.25 8.76
CA PRO A 108 -9.64 19.52 8.84
C PRO A 108 -9.40 18.12 9.43
N ILE A 109 -9.92 17.83 10.62
CA ILE A 109 -9.67 16.56 11.33
C ILE A 109 -10.21 15.34 10.58
N ASP A 110 -11.33 15.47 9.88
CA ASP A 110 -11.87 14.43 8.99
C ASP A 110 -10.88 14.00 7.91
N GLN A 111 -10.09 14.93 7.39
CA GLN A 111 -9.04 14.64 6.41
C GLN A 111 -7.83 13.94 7.05
N PHE A 112 -7.52 14.24 8.31
CA PHE A 112 -6.51 13.51 9.07
C PHE A 112 -6.94 12.05 9.26
N ASP A 113 -8.15 11.87 9.80
CA ASP A 113 -8.72 10.55 10.06
C ASP A 113 -8.81 9.71 8.79
N ARG A 114 -9.23 10.30 7.68
CA ARG A 114 -9.27 9.61 6.38
C ARG A 114 -7.92 9.06 5.98
N ILE A 115 -6.84 9.84 6.13
CA ILE A 115 -5.47 9.39 5.79
C ILE A 115 -5.05 8.24 6.70
N ILE A 116 -5.30 8.34 8.00
CA ILE A 116 -4.98 7.29 8.96
C ILE A 116 -5.77 6.00 8.63
N GLN A 117 -7.06 6.11 8.36
CA GLN A 117 -7.90 4.95 8.05
C GLN A 117 -7.45 4.21 6.79
N ILE A 118 -7.05 4.93 5.74
CA ILE A 118 -6.60 4.30 4.49
C ILE A 118 -5.18 3.74 4.67
N ASN A 119 -4.23 4.60 5.05
CA ASN A 119 -2.80 4.28 4.95
C ASN A 119 -2.31 3.36 6.08
N LEU A 120 -2.84 3.52 7.29
CA LEU A 120 -2.38 2.80 8.47
C LEU A 120 -3.34 1.67 8.85
N VAL A 121 -4.59 2.01 9.19
CA VAL A 121 -5.57 1.01 9.64
C VAL A 121 -5.91 0.03 8.51
N GLY A 122 -6.07 0.51 7.28
CA GLY A 122 -6.32 -0.32 6.10
C GLY A 122 -5.16 -1.28 5.79
N THR A 123 -3.92 -0.80 5.92
CA THR A 123 -2.72 -1.65 5.80
C THR A 123 -2.73 -2.74 6.87
N PHE A 124 -2.94 -2.39 8.14
CA PHE A 124 -2.97 -3.36 9.23
C PHE A 124 -4.11 -4.37 9.07
N ARG A 125 -5.31 -3.93 8.63
CA ARG A 125 -6.44 -4.80 8.34
C ARG A 125 -6.09 -5.87 7.31
N CYS A 126 -5.44 -5.51 6.22
CA CYS A 126 -4.98 -6.47 5.21
C CYS A 126 -3.90 -7.40 5.76
N ILE A 127 -2.95 -6.89 6.56
CA ILE A 127 -1.91 -7.71 7.22
C ILE A 127 -2.56 -8.78 8.11
N ALA A 128 -3.46 -8.39 9.00
CA ALA A 128 -4.07 -9.30 9.97
C ALA A 128 -4.83 -10.44 9.28
N LYS A 129 -5.63 -10.12 8.25
CA LYS A 129 -6.42 -11.11 7.51
C LYS A 129 -5.55 -12.02 6.63
N SER A 130 -4.51 -11.46 6.01
CA SER A 130 -3.57 -12.24 5.20
C SER A 130 -2.71 -13.16 6.08
N ALA A 131 -2.16 -12.65 7.17
CA ALA A 131 -1.38 -13.44 8.12
C ALA A 131 -2.19 -14.63 8.67
N ALA A 132 -3.44 -14.38 9.11
CA ALA A 132 -4.32 -15.45 9.57
C ALA A 132 -4.54 -16.54 8.49
N GLY A 133 -4.68 -16.15 7.23
CA GLY A 133 -4.76 -17.09 6.12
C GLY A 133 -3.43 -17.81 5.87
N MET A 134 -2.30 -17.12 5.91
CA MET A 134 -0.98 -17.75 5.75
C MET A 134 -0.70 -18.82 6.79
N LEU A 135 -1.22 -18.67 8.02
CA LEU A 135 -1.06 -19.68 9.09
C LEU A 135 -1.71 -21.03 8.75
N THR A 136 -2.65 -21.09 7.82
CA THR A 136 -3.27 -22.35 7.36
C THR A 136 -2.41 -23.11 6.35
N LEU A 137 -1.30 -22.54 5.89
CA LEU A 137 -0.42 -23.13 4.89
C LEU A 137 0.76 -23.84 5.57
N ASP A 138 1.28 -24.87 4.93
CA ASP A 138 2.53 -25.49 5.33
C ASP A 138 3.72 -24.56 5.05
N VAL A 139 4.78 -24.70 5.84
CA VAL A 139 6.07 -24.06 5.57
C VAL A 139 6.67 -24.67 4.30
N LEU A 140 7.16 -23.83 3.41
CA LEU A 140 7.83 -24.28 2.19
C LEU A 140 9.19 -24.92 2.49
N PRO A 141 9.74 -25.75 1.57
CA PRO A 141 11.04 -26.41 1.79
C PRO A 141 12.21 -25.45 2.06
N ASP A 142 12.10 -24.20 1.65
CA ASP A 142 13.09 -23.15 1.91
C ASP A 142 12.89 -22.39 3.23
N GLY A 143 11.96 -22.86 4.08
CA GLY A 143 11.70 -22.30 5.40
C GLY A 143 10.70 -21.13 5.45
N ASP A 144 10.24 -20.62 4.31
CA ASP A 144 9.22 -19.54 4.27
C ASP A 144 7.80 -20.11 4.30
N ARG A 145 6.89 -19.49 5.07
CA ARG A 145 5.45 -19.70 4.98
C ARG A 145 4.78 -18.56 4.22
N GLY A 146 5.21 -17.35 4.48
CA GLY A 146 4.68 -16.17 3.84
C GLY A 146 5.61 -14.96 3.90
N ALA A 147 5.29 -13.93 3.11
CA ALA A 147 6.00 -12.67 3.12
C ALA A 147 5.03 -11.48 2.97
N ILE A 148 5.18 -10.49 3.83
CA ILE A 148 4.40 -9.27 3.84
C ILE A 148 5.35 -8.10 3.60
N VAL A 149 5.03 -7.25 2.61
CA VAL A 149 5.78 -6.04 2.31
C VAL A 149 4.83 -4.84 2.38
N ASN A 150 5.17 -3.87 3.22
CA ASN A 150 4.40 -2.64 3.36
C ASN A 150 5.10 -1.47 2.68
N THR A 151 4.32 -0.50 2.23
CA THR A 151 4.80 0.73 1.63
C THR A 151 4.59 1.90 2.59
N ALA A 152 5.65 2.31 3.28
CA ALA A 152 5.71 3.55 4.02
C ALA A 152 6.05 4.73 3.08
N SER A 153 6.93 5.62 3.46
CA SER A 153 7.45 6.73 2.67
C SER A 153 8.63 7.37 3.39
N VAL A 154 9.56 7.97 2.66
CA VAL A 154 10.55 8.88 3.25
C VAL A 154 9.91 10.04 4.01
N ALA A 155 8.67 10.41 3.67
CA ALA A 155 7.89 11.41 4.39
C ALA A 155 7.56 11.03 5.84
N ALA A 156 7.79 9.78 6.24
CA ALA A 156 7.67 9.35 7.63
C ALA A 156 8.77 9.97 8.51
N GLU A 157 9.93 10.27 7.92
CA GLU A 157 11.12 10.83 8.58
C GLU A 157 11.35 12.28 8.14
N ASP A 158 11.15 12.59 6.85
CA ASP A 158 11.38 13.90 6.22
C ASP A 158 10.12 14.40 5.51
N GLY A 159 9.06 14.64 6.28
CA GLY A 159 7.78 15.11 5.78
C GLY A 159 7.79 16.58 5.38
N GLN A 160 7.18 16.90 4.24
CA GLN A 160 7.07 18.24 3.71
C GLN A 160 5.91 19.04 4.35
N ILE A 161 5.87 20.35 4.09
CA ILE A 161 4.77 21.23 4.51
C ILE A 161 3.43 20.65 4.09
N GLY A 162 2.51 20.52 5.04
CA GLY A 162 1.16 20.00 4.81
C GLY A 162 1.02 18.47 4.91
N GLN A 163 2.09 17.74 5.19
CA GLN A 163 2.09 16.28 5.22
C GLN A 163 1.90 15.68 6.63
N ALA A 164 1.44 16.44 7.64
CA ALA A 164 1.33 15.94 9.01
C ALA A 164 0.54 14.61 9.11
N ALA A 165 -0.64 14.53 8.49
CA ALA A 165 -1.45 13.31 8.48
C ALA A 165 -0.77 12.17 7.69
N TYR A 166 -0.20 12.49 6.53
CA TYR A 166 0.50 11.51 5.69
C TYR A 166 1.73 10.96 6.40
N SER A 167 2.59 11.84 6.93
CA SER A 167 3.79 11.45 7.70
C SER A 167 3.44 10.62 8.93
N ALA A 168 2.41 11.01 9.69
CA ALA A 168 1.92 10.24 10.83
C ALA A 168 1.47 8.83 10.41
N SER A 169 0.71 8.73 9.31
CA SER A 169 0.26 7.43 8.81
C SER A 169 1.41 6.53 8.37
N LYS A 170 2.42 7.09 7.69
CA LYS A 170 3.58 6.33 7.19
C LYS A 170 4.58 6.01 8.30
N GLY A 171 4.74 6.90 9.30
CA GLY A 171 5.45 6.62 10.54
C GLY A 171 4.80 5.47 11.34
N GLY A 172 3.45 5.44 11.38
CA GLY A 172 2.72 4.33 11.98
C GLY A 172 2.97 2.99 11.28
N VAL A 173 3.06 2.98 9.93
CA VAL A 173 3.42 1.76 9.16
C VAL A 173 4.83 1.28 9.52
N ILE A 174 5.79 2.19 9.68
CA ILE A 174 7.15 1.84 10.14
C ILE A 174 7.09 1.26 11.56
N GLY A 175 6.39 1.97 12.48
CA GLY A 175 6.31 1.59 13.89
C GLY A 175 5.68 0.21 14.12
N MET A 176 4.68 -0.19 13.31
CA MET A 176 4.04 -1.50 13.45
C MET A 176 4.83 -2.64 12.79
N THR A 177 5.84 -2.36 11.96
CA THR A 177 6.55 -3.40 11.19
C THR A 177 7.25 -4.40 12.09
N LEU A 178 8.07 -3.93 13.02
CA LEU A 178 8.86 -4.81 13.89
C LEU A 178 8.00 -5.59 14.89
N PRO A 179 6.99 -5.03 15.58
CA PRO A 179 6.06 -5.79 16.40
C PRO A 179 5.40 -6.93 15.62
N ILE A 180 4.84 -6.64 14.43
CA ILE A 180 4.19 -7.68 13.60
C ILE A 180 5.19 -8.74 13.13
N ALA A 181 6.42 -8.33 12.75
CA ALA A 181 7.46 -9.28 12.39
C ALA A 181 7.83 -10.21 13.55
N ARG A 182 7.83 -9.71 14.79
CA ARG A 182 8.05 -10.52 15.99
C ARG A 182 6.89 -11.47 16.27
N ASP A 183 5.65 -11.00 16.16
CA ASP A 183 4.44 -11.82 16.35
C ASP A 183 4.43 -13.02 15.38
N LEU A 184 4.92 -12.82 14.15
CA LEU A 184 4.85 -13.82 13.07
C LEU A 184 6.17 -14.58 12.84
N SER A 185 7.22 -14.29 13.60
CA SER A 185 8.56 -14.86 13.39
C SER A 185 8.61 -16.39 13.59
N THR A 186 7.94 -16.90 14.62
CA THR A 186 7.84 -18.34 14.91
C THR A 186 6.98 -19.09 13.88
N GLU A 187 6.20 -18.35 13.11
CA GLU A 187 5.31 -18.88 12.07
C GLU A 187 5.93 -18.84 10.67
N SER A 188 7.21 -18.51 10.55
CA SER A 188 7.93 -18.42 9.27
C SER A 188 7.29 -17.43 8.27
N ILE A 189 6.71 -16.34 8.78
CA ILE A 189 6.15 -15.24 7.98
C ILE A 189 7.02 -14.01 8.18
N ARG A 190 7.61 -13.51 7.09
CA ARG A 190 8.47 -12.32 7.11
C ARG A 190 7.65 -11.06 6.87
N VAL A 191 7.97 -10.00 7.61
CA VAL A 191 7.33 -8.69 7.47
C VAL A 191 8.39 -7.62 7.29
N ASN A 192 8.28 -6.86 6.20
CA ASN A 192 9.20 -5.77 5.87
C ASN A 192 8.42 -4.54 5.42
N THR A 193 9.06 -3.39 5.53
CA THR A 193 8.51 -2.12 5.05
C THR A 193 9.56 -1.40 4.21
N ILE A 194 9.16 -0.90 3.06
CA ILE A 194 9.97 -0.01 2.22
C ILE A 194 9.54 1.43 2.42
N LEU A 195 10.49 2.36 2.30
CA LEU A 195 10.27 3.80 2.37
C LEU A 195 10.61 4.43 1.02
N PRO A 196 9.70 4.39 0.04
CA PRO A 196 9.96 5.02 -1.24
C PRO A 196 10.16 6.53 -1.12
N GLY A 197 11.07 7.07 -1.93
CA GLY A 197 11.19 8.49 -2.19
C GLY A 197 10.13 8.97 -3.18
N LEU A 198 10.51 9.89 -4.05
CA LEU A 198 9.62 10.47 -5.07
C LEU A 198 9.58 9.59 -6.31
N PHE A 199 8.40 9.15 -6.68
CA PHE A 199 8.14 8.41 -7.91
C PHE A 199 7.05 9.10 -8.71
N ASN A 200 7.21 9.14 -10.04
CA ASN A 200 6.18 9.64 -10.94
C ASN A 200 5.01 8.64 -11.02
N THR A 201 4.07 8.77 -10.10
CA THR A 201 2.89 7.93 -9.97
C THR A 201 1.62 8.76 -9.99
N PRO A 202 0.43 8.18 -10.19
CA PRO A 202 -0.83 8.91 -10.11
C PRO A 202 -1.02 9.68 -8.79
N LEU A 203 -0.44 9.23 -7.69
CA LEU A 203 -0.47 9.93 -6.41
C LEU A 203 0.20 11.32 -6.50
N LEU A 204 1.32 11.42 -7.22
CA LEU A 204 2.02 12.69 -7.45
C LEU A 204 1.45 13.47 -8.63
N ALA A 205 0.81 12.80 -9.59
CA ALA A 205 0.31 13.43 -10.82
C ALA A 205 -0.70 14.56 -10.57
N GLY A 206 -1.49 14.47 -9.49
CA GLY A 206 -2.44 15.51 -9.08
C GLY A 206 -1.84 16.76 -8.43
N ALA A 207 -0.53 16.75 -8.12
CA ALA A 207 0.13 17.93 -7.54
C ALA A 207 0.37 19.03 -8.60
N PRO A 208 0.32 20.32 -8.22
CA PRO A 208 0.67 21.44 -9.11
C PRO A 208 2.09 21.31 -9.66
N GLU A 209 2.34 21.76 -10.88
CA GLU A 209 3.64 21.61 -11.55
C GLU A 209 4.80 22.26 -10.79
N ASN A 210 4.56 23.44 -10.18
CA ASN A 210 5.57 24.09 -9.34
C ASN A 210 5.94 23.25 -8.10
N VAL A 211 4.99 22.48 -7.55
CA VAL A 211 5.23 21.57 -6.42
C VAL A 211 6.03 20.36 -6.91
N LYS A 212 5.67 19.79 -8.06
CA LYS A 212 6.41 18.68 -8.67
C LYS A 212 7.85 19.07 -8.98
N ALA A 213 8.07 20.25 -9.57
CA ALA A 213 9.39 20.77 -9.86
C ALA A 213 10.22 21.00 -8.58
N ALA A 214 9.62 21.58 -7.53
CA ALA A 214 10.29 21.79 -6.27
C ALA A 214 10.69 20.46 -5.61
N LEU A 215 9.81 19.47 -5.63
CA LEU A 215 10.10 18.13 -5.12
C LEU A 215 11.18 17.43 -5.95
N ALA A 216 11.12 17.51 -7.27
CA ALA A 216 12.14 16.93 -8.15
C ALA A 216 13.53 17.53 -7.90
N ALA A 217 13.61 18.82 -7.57
CA ALA A 217 14.87 19.49 -7.26
C ALA A 217 15.53 18.99 -5.95
N THR A 218 14.77 18.32 -5.06
CA THR A 218 15.33 17.70 -3.84
C THR A 218 15.97 16.34 -4.09
N VAL A 219 15.76 15.74 -5.27
CA VAL A 219 16.34 14.44 -5.62
C VAL A 219 17.76 14.63 -6.10
N LEU A 220 18.72 13.98 -5.45
CA LEU A 220 20.15 14.13 -5.74
C LEU A 220 20.56 13.66 -7.15
N ASN A 221 19.79 12.76 -7.77
CA ASN A 221 20.01 12.28 -9.14
C ASN A 221 18.65 12.11 -9.87
N PRO A 222 18.09 13.16 -10.43
CA PRO A 222 16.75 13.19 -11.02
C PRO A 222 16.67 12.59 -12.43
N LYS A 223 17.40 11.52 -12.73
CA LYS A 223 17.34 10.83 -14.03
C LYS A 223 16.24 9.78 -14.09
#